data_e2256a0902957f620942b5c2a688c32c
#
_entry.id   e2256a0902957f620942b5c2a688c32c
#
_cell.length_a   1.000
_cell.length_b   1.000
_cell.length_c   1.000
_cell.angle_alpha   90.00
_cell.angle_beta   90.00
_cell.angle_gamma   90.00
#
_symmetry.space_group_name_H-M   'P 1'
#
loop_
_entity.id
_entity.type
_entity.pdbx_description
1 polymer ?
#
loop_
_entity_poly.entity_id
_entity_poly.type
_entity_poly.pdbx_seq_one_letter_code
_entity_poly.pdbx_strand_id
1 'polypeptide(L)'
;MIEFYYLSGSPFAWRVWLALDFKGLNYRKVDLSFEKGDLRSESFLSLNPRGKIPVIVDEGVALSESSVILEYLDEQYPGDLMLFPRDVVKRAQLRKLINEVDIYFDLANRRLLNSVFFTAREKWDEDKISRALSGVMKELDYFETAFIDSLNRRAAAIFEFSMFPLIALMYRLDSIKDDLNFAASAPRWCQDWYEWLSAEKIFRSTWPSHWELP
;
A
#
# COMPACT_ATOMS: atom_id res chain seq x y z
N MET A 1 -2.78 23.65 4.84
CA MET A 1 -2.75 22.38 5.64
C MET A 1 -3.43 21.31 4.81
N ILE A 2 -2.74 20.22 4.55
CA ILE A 2 -3.22 19.12 3.71
C ILE A 2 -4.41 18.42 4.40
N GLU A 3 -5.45 18.14 3.66
CA GLU A 3 -6.52 17.23 4.07
C GLU A 3 -6.30 15.87 3.40
N PHE A 4 -6.26 14.80 4.18
CA PHE A 4 -6.00 13.45 3.71
C PHE A 4 -7.23 12.57 3.91
N TYR A 5 -7.90 12.24 2.80
CA TYR A 5 -9.10 11.40 2.75
C TYR A 5 -8.67 9.94 2.54
N TYR A 6 -9.04 9.08 3.49
CA TYR A 6 -8.58 7.71 3.51
C TYR A 6 -9.62 6.74 4.11
N LEU A 7 -9.38 5.47 3.92
CA LEU A 7 -10.01 4.37 4.66
C LEU A 7 -8.91 3.59 5.36
N SER A 8 -9.08 3.34 6.65
CA SER A 8 -8.15 2.52 7.42
C SER A 8 -8.07 1.10 6.83
N GLY A 9 -6.85 0.60 6.64
CA GLY A 9 -6.60 -0.71 6.02
C GLY A 9 -6.52 -0.70 4.48
N SER A 10 -6.72 0.44 3.81
CA SER A 10 -6.44 0.54 2.38
C SER A 10 -4.93 0.66 2.12
N PRO A 11 -4.30 -0.27 1.39
CA PRO A 11 -2.86 -0.22 1.11
C PRO A 11 -2.44 1.07 0.39
N PHE A 12 -3.24 1.51 -0.58
CA PHE A 12 -2.96 2.72 -1.34
C PHE A 12 -3.12 4.01 -0.53
N ALA A 13 -4.03 4.03 0.44
CA ALA A 13 -4.12 5.13 1.39
C ALA A 13 -2.98 5.07 2.41
N TRP A 14 -2.61 3.88 2.85
CA TRP A 14 -1.53 3.71 3.82
C TRP A 14 -0.17 4.18 3.27
N ARG A 15 0.14 3.93 1.99
CA ARG A 15 1.38 4.46 1.40
C ARG A 15 1.46 6.00 1.41
N VAL A 16 0.33 6.67 1.22
CA VAL A 16 0.27 8.14 1.29
C VAL A 16 0.43 8.62 2.73
N TRP A 17 -0.20 7.92 3.68
CA TRP A 17 -0.04 8.23 5.09
C TRP A 17 1.42 8.10 5.53
N LEU A 18 2.08 6.99 5.15
CA LEU A 18 3.52 6.80 5.40
C LEU A 18 4.37 7.95 4.84
N ALA A 19 4.06 8.41 3.63
CA ALA A 19 4.79 9.52 3.01
C ALA A 19 4.58 10.86 3.73
N LEU A 20 3.35 11.15 4.16
CA LEU A 20 3.02 12.35 4.94
C LEU A 20 3.78 12.37 6.27
N ASP A 21 3.78 11.25 7.00
CA ASP A 21 4.49 11.12 8.28
C ASP A 21 6.01 11.14 8.08
N PHE A 22 6.52 10.45 7.05
CA PHE A 22 7.95 10.44 6.73
C PHE A 22 8.51 11.83 6.45
N LYS A 23 7.76 12.63 5.69
CA LYS A 23 8.15 14.01 5.38
C LYS A 23 7.85 15.00 6.53
N GLY A 24 7.22 14.55 7.61
CA GLY A 24 6.85 15.39 8.76
C GLY A 24 5.85 16.50 8.41
N LEU A 25 4.97 16.26 7.44
CA LEU A 25 4.01 17.26 6.96
C LEU A 25 2.84 17.41 7.94
N ASN A 26 2.31 18.63 8.03
CA ASN A 26 1.09 18.90 8.77
C ASN A 26 -0.14 18.58 7.92
N TYR A 27 -0.95 17.63 8.36
CA TYR A 27 -2.16 17.23 7.65
C TYR A 27 -3.31 16.90 8.61
N ARG A 28 -4.53 16.97 8.11
CA ARG A 28 -5.76 16.54 8.79
C ARG A 28 -6.28 15.26 8.14
N LYS A 29 -6.44 14.22 8.92
CA LYS A 29 -7.07 12.98 8.46
C LYS A 29 -8.58 13.15 8.36
N VAL A 30 -9.16 12.71 7.24
CA VAL A 30 -10.60 12.55 7.03
C VAL A 30 -10.86 11.06 6.81
N ASP A 31 -11.28 10.41 7.87
CA ASP A 31 -11.58 8.97 7.87
C ASP A 31 -12.96 8.75 7.24
N LEU A 32 -12.99 7.97 6.16
CA LEU A 32 -14.20 7.63 5.42
C LEU A 32 -14.65 6.21 5.77
N SER A 33 -15.92 5.91 5.52
CA SER A 33 -16.50 4.59 5.76
C SER A 33 -17.18 4.02 4.52
N PHE A 34 -16.88 2.75 4.21
CA PHE A 34 -17.63 2.01 3.20
C PHE A 34 -19.10 1.82 3.60
N GLU A 35 -19.34 1.49 4.87
CA GLU A 35 -20.67 1.18 5.37
C GLU A 35 -21.59 2.40 5.35
N LYS A 36 -21.04 3.59 5.61
CA LYS A 36 -21.78 4.85 5.53
C LYS A 36 -21.98 5.35 4.09
N GLY A 37 -21.31 4.72 3.13
CA GLY A 37 -21.39 5.14 1.73
C GLY A 37 -20.62 6.42 1.41
N ASP A 38 -19.68 6.84 2.27
CA ASP A 38 -18.97 8.12 2.14
C ASP A 38 -18.29 8.29 0.78
N LEU A 39 -17.77 7.20 0.19
CA LEU A 39 -17.15 7.22 -1.15
C LEU A 39 -18.14 7.55 -2.30
N ARG A 40 -19.44 7.54 -2.03
CA ARG A 40 -20.50 7.86 -2.98
C ARG A 40 -21.23 9.15 -2.64
N SER A 41 -20.83 9.83 -1.57
CA SER A 41 -21.39 11.15 -1.23
C SER A 41 -21.03 12.18 -2.30
N GLU A 42 -21.92 13.13 -2.53
CA GLU A 42 -21.71 14.22 -3.48
C GLU A 42 -20.45 15.02 -3.14
N SER A 43 -20.22 15.28 -1.86
CA SER A 43 -19.03 15.99 -1.37
C SER A 43 -17.73 15.25 -1.71
N PHE A 44 -17.67 13.93 -1.55
CA PHE A 44 -16.48 13.17 -1.89
C PHE A 44 -16.33 12.99 -3.42
N LEU A 45 -17.41 12.77 -4.14
CA LEU A 45 -17.40 12.65 -5.60
C LEU A 45 -16.97 13.95 -6.30
N SER A 46 -17.20 15.12 -5.67
CA SER A 46 -16.67 16.39 -6.17
C SER A 46 -15.14 16.49 -6.08
N LEU A 47 -14.52 15.79 -5.13
CA LEU A 47 -13.05 15.70 -4.99
C LEU A 47 -12.46 14.62 -5.91
N ASN A 48 -13.12 13.46 -5.99
CA ASN A 48 -12.74 12.36 -6.86
C ASN A 48 -13.95 11.68 -7.50
N PRO A 49 -14.29 12.01 -8.75
CA PRO A 49 -15.44 11.42 -9.44
C PRO A 49 -15.39 9.89 -9.59
N ARG A 50 -14.21 9.27 -9.42
CA ARG A 50 -14.06 7.81 -9.44
C ARG A 50 -14.52 7.17 -8.13
N GLY A 51 -14.76 7.95 -7.06
CA GLY A 51 -15.18 7.44 -5.76
C GLY A 51 -14.15 6.49 -5.14
N LYS A 52 -12.86 6.80 -5.29
CA LYS A 52 -11.74 6.00 -4.78
C LYS A 52 -10.85 6.82 -3.85
N ILE A 53 -10.22 6.14 -2.90
CA ILE A 53 -9.21 6.69 -2.00
C ILE A 53 -7.82 6.11 -2.36
N PRO A 54 -6.72 6.79 -1.95
CA PRO A 54 -6.65 8.06 -1.24
C PRO A 54 -6.99 9.29 -2.11
N VAL A 55 -7.34 10.37 -1.42
CA VAL A 55 -7.36 11.73 -2.00
C VAL A 55 -6.65 12.63 -1.00
N ILE A 56 -5.87 13.58 -1.50
CA ILE A 56 -5.44 14.74 -0.72
C ILE A 56 -6.06 16.01 -1.28
N VAL A 57 -6.32 16.97 -0.41
CA VAL A 57 -6.63 18.35 -0.82
C VAL A 57 -5.55 19.24 -0.22
N ASP A 58 -4.81 19.92 -1.07
CA ASP A 58 -3.75 20.81 -0.66
C ASP A 58 -3.87 22.13 -1.43
N GLU A 59 -3.87 23.27 -0.71
CA GLU A 59 -4.07 24.60 -1.28
C GLU A 59 -5.28 24.71 -2.23
N GLY A 60 -6.34 23.95 -1.95
CA GLY A 60 -7.57 23.91 -2.75
C GLY A 60 -7.52 22.98 -3.97
N VAL A 61 -6.40 22.28 -4.20
CA VAL A 61 -6.26 21.31 -5.28
C VAL A 61 -6.50 19.91 -4.75
N ALA A 62 -7.49 19.21 -5.31
CA ALA A 62 -7.75 17.80 -5.01
C ALA A 62 -6.91 16.89 -5.92
N LEU A 63 -6.13 16.00 -5.33
CA LEU A 63 -5.31 15.01 -6.03
C LEU A 63 -5.70 13.60 -5.60
N SER A 64 -5.89 12.74 -6.57
CA SER A 64 -6.07 11.29 -6.41
C SER A 64 -4.95 10.53 -7.12
N GLU A 65 -5.01 9.19 -7.10
CA GLU A 65 -3.95 8.28 -7.53
C GLU A 65 -2.71 8.37 -6.60
N SER A 66 -2.56 7.37 -5.76
CA SER A 66 -1.58 7.40 -4.66
C SER A 66 -0.13 7.59 -5.14
N SER A 67 0.26 7.01 -6.28
CA SER A 67 1.60 7.19 -6.87
C SER A 67 1.84 8.65 -7.30
N VAL A 68 0.81 9.31 -7.88
CA VAL A 68 0.87 10.74 -8.24
C VAL A 68 0.94 11.60 -7.00
N ILE A 69 0.17 11.26 -5.95
CA ILE A 69 0.23 11.98 -4.67
C ILE A 69 1.64 11.92 -4.06
N LEU A 70 2.30 10.75 -4.11
CA LEU A 70 3.67 10.61 -3.60
C LEU A 70 4.67 11.50 -4.35
N GLU A 71 4.56 11.58 -5.68
CA GLU A 71 5.41 12.47 -6.48
C GLU A 71 5.13 13.93 -6.17
N TYR A 72 3.85 14.31 -6.08
CA TYR A 72 3.45 15.66 -5.69
C TYR A 72 4.03 16.08 -4.33
N LEU A 73 3.90 15.20 -3.31
CA LEU A 73 4.44 15.48 -1.98
C LEU A 73 5.95 15.63 -1.98
N ASP A 74 6.66 14.89 -2.81
CA ASP A 74 8.12 14.99 -2.91
C ASP A 74 8.57 16.27 -3.60
N GLU A 75 7.85 16.70 -4.62
CA GLU A 75 8.17 17.89 -5.42
C GLU A 75 7.69 19.19 -4.74
N GLN A 76 6.49 19.20 -4.17
CA GLN A 76 5.89 20.37 -3.52
C GLN A 76 6.56 20.69 -2.18
N TYR A 77 7.02 19.66 -1.47
CA TYR A 77 7.64 19.80 -0.15
C TYR A 77 9.09 19.30 -0.17
N PRO A 78 10.00 20.03 -0.89
CA PRO A 78 11.40 19.65 -0.96
C PRO A 78 12.07 19.76 0.41
N GLY A 79 13.05 18.89 0.67
CA GLY A 79 13.80 18.88 1.93
C GLY A 79 14.81 17.74 1.95
N ASP A 80 15.34 17.43 3.13
CA ASP A 80 16.33 16.35 3.30
C ASP A 80 15.70 14.95 3.22
N LEU A 81 14.40 14.84 3.59
CA LEU A 81 13.65 13.60 3.53
C LEU A 81 12.94 13.48 2.17
N MET A 82 13.65 12.93 1.20
CA MET A 82 13.11 12.71 -0.15
C MET A 82 12.51 11.33 -0.29
N LEU A 83 11.36 11.26 -0.99
CA LEU A 83 10.72 10.00 -1.36
C LEU A 83 11.41 9.37 -2.58
N PHE A 84 11.89 10.19 -3.49
CA PHE A 84 12.56 9.76 -4.71
C PHE A 84 14.02 10.25 -4.77
N PRO A 85 14.94 9.47 -5.36
CA PRO A 85 16.31 9.93 -5.56
C PRO A 85 16.39 11.10 -6.53
N ARG A 86 17.37 12.00 -6.36
CA ARG A 86 17.63 13.11 -7.28
C ARG A 86 18.14 12.65 -8.64
N ASP A 87 18.89 11.56 -8.67
CA ASP A 87 19.40 10.98 -9.90
C ASP A 87 18.27 10.51 -10.81
N VAL A 88 18.23 11.00 -12.05
CA VAL A 88 17.13 10.76 -13.01
C VAL A 88 16.99 9.29 -13.37
N VAL A 89 18.11 8.58 -13.54
CA VAL A 89 18.09 7.15 -13.91
C VAL A 89 17.58 6.31 -12.75
N LYS A 90 18.08 6.55 -11.54
CA LYS A 90 17.62 5.85 -10.33
C LYS A 90 16.14 6.14 -10.06
N ARG A 91 15.71 7.41 -10.26
CA ARG A 91 14.30 7.81 -10.14
C ARG A 91 13.44 7.05 -11.15
N ALA A 92 13.86 6.96 -12.41
CA ALA A 92 13.13 6.22 -13.44
C ALA A 92 13.03 4.72 -13.12
N GLN A 93 14.13 4.11 -12.66
CA GLN A 93 14.14 2.71 -12.23
C GLN A 93 13.19 2.46 -11.06
N LEU A 94 13.16 3.37 -10.09
CA LEU A 94 12.26 3.26 -8.94
C LEU A 94 10.79 3.46 -9.33
N ARG A 95 10.49 4.43 -10.21
CA ARG A 95 9.14 4.60 -10.78
C ARG A 95 8.67 3.35 -11.52
N LYS A 96 9.56 2.73 -12.32
CA LYS A 96 9.27 1.45 -12.97
C LYS A 96 8.87 0.40 -11.94
N LEU A 97 9.66 0.24 -10.88
CA LEU A 97 9.41 -0.75 -9.85
C LEU A 97 8.07 -0.51 -9.12
N ILE A 98 7.76 0.74 -8.78
CA ILE A 98 6.46 1.11 -8.16
C ILE A 98 5.30 0.81 -9.11
N ASN A 99 5.44 1.10 -10.41
CA ASN A 99 4.42 0.75 -11.39
C ASN A 99 4.22 -0.76 -11.51
N GLU A 100 5.29 -1.55 -11.43
CA GLU A 100 5.19 -3.03 -11.42
C GLU A 100 4.43 -3.53 -10.17
N VAL A 101 4.67 -2.93 -9.01
CA VAL A 101 3.88 -3.20 -7.80
C VAL A 101 2.41 -2.87 -8.03
N ASP A 102 2.10 -1.72 -8.60
CA ASP A 102 0.71 -1.25 -8.79
C ASP A 102 -0.04 -2.02 -9.88
N ILE A 103 0.65 -2.52 -10.90
CA ILE A 103 0.02 -3.18 -12.05
C ILE A 103 -0.02 -4.70 -11.85
N TYR A 104 1.09 -5.32 -11.48
CA TYR A 104 1.20 -6.79 -11.46
C TYR A 104 0.97 -7.37 -10.07
N PHE A 105 1.69 -6.86 -9.06
CA PHE A 105 1.57 -7.37 -7.69
C PHE A 105 0.17 -7.09 -7.11
N ASP A 106 -0.34 -5.85 -7.26
CA ASP A 106 -1.70 -5.53 -6.82
C ASP A 106 -2.76 -6.35 -7.53
N LEU A 107 -2.60 -6.64 -8.83
CA LEU A 107 -3.55 -7.50 -9.55
C LEU A 107 -3.58 -8.93 -8.98
N ALA A 108 -2.42 -9.49 -8.65
CA ALA A 108 -2.34 -10.81 -8.00
C ALA A 108 -2.99 -10.76 -6.60
N ASN A 109 -2.66 -9.74 -5.80
CA ASN A 109 -3.26 -9.53 -4.48
C ASN A 109 -4.78 -9.38 -4.54
N ARG A 110 -5.31 -8.59 -5.48
CA ARG A 110 -6.77 -8.42 -5.65
C ARG A 110 -7.49 -9.72 -5.96
N ARG A 111 -6.88 -10.62 -6.73
CA ARG A 111 -7.47 -11.93 -7.01
C ARG A 111 -7.63 -12.75 -5.72
N LEU A 112 -6.60 -12.76 -4.88
CA LEU A 112 -6.63 -13.43 -3.59
C LEU A 112 -7.60 -12.75 -2.63
N LEU A 113 -7.52 -11.43 -2.51
CA LEU A 113 -8.39 -10.61 -1.68
C LEU A 113 -9.88 -10.81 -2.03
N ASN A 114 -10.21 -10.80 -3.33
CA ASN A 114 -11.57 -11.04 -3.80
C ASN A 114 -12.05 -12.47 -3.47
N SER A 115 -11.15 -13.45 -3.49
CA SER A 115 -11.51 -14.84 -3.24
C SER A 115 -11.70 -15.15 -1.76
N VAL A 116 -11.08 -14.39 -0.85
CA VAL A 116 -11.13 -14.59 0.60
C VAL A 116 -11.94 -13.51 1.30
N PHE A 117 -11.55 -12.23 1.16
CA PHE A 117 -12.11 -11.14 1.95
C PHE A 117 -13.50 -10.70 1.44
N PHE A 118 -13.65 -10.56 0.11
CA PHE A 118 -14.91 -10.10 -0.50
C PHE A 118 -15.86 -11.25 -0.90
N THR A 119 -15.53 -12.48 -0.51
CA THR A 119 -16.37 -13.66 -0.73
C THR A 119 -16.80 -14.23 0.62
N ALA A 120 -18.08 -14.42 0.82
CA ALA A 120 -18.60 -15.05 2.04
C ALA A 120 -18.01 -16.45 2.22
N ARG A 121 -17.71 -16.86 3.47
CA ARG A 121 -17.00 -18.11 3.79
C ARG A 121 -17.63 -19.34 3.15
N GLU A 122 -18.95 -19.40 3.09
CA GLU A 122 -19.73 -20.51 2.53
C GLU A 122 -19.57 -20.65 1.00
N LYS A 123 -18.99 -19.61 0.37
CA LYS A 123 -18.77 -19.54 -1.09
C LYS A 123 -17.30 -19.59 -1.46
N TRP A 124 -16.42 -19.91 -0.50
CA TRP A 124 -15.00 -20.06 -0.80
C TRP A 124 -14.77 -21.23 -1.74
N ASP A 125 -13.99 -21.00 -2.76
CA ASP A 125 -13.53 -21.96 -3.76
C ASP A 125 -12.03 -22.19 -3.52
N GLU A 126 -11.68 -23.33 -2.91
CA GLU A 126 -10.30 -23.64 -2.52
C GLU A 126 -9.35 -23.70 -3.72
N ASP A 127 -9.80 -24.22 -4.86
CA ASP A 127 -8.98 -24.24 -6.07
C ASP A 127 -8.71 -22.83 -6.60
N LYS A 128 -9.69 -21.95 -6.53
CA LYS A 128 -9.54 -20.55 -6.93
C LYS A 128 -8.61 -19.80 -5.98
N ILE A 129 -8.76 -20.02 -4.68
CA ILE A 129 -7.91 -19.43 -3.64
C ILE A 129 -6.47 -19.89 -3.80
N SER A 130 -6.23 -21.19 -3.99
CA SER A 130 -4.90 -21.77 -4.20
C SER A 130 -4.22 -21.21 -5.45
N ARG A 131 -4.94 -21.09 -6.57
CA ARG A 131 -4.41 -20.46 -7.78
C ARG A 131 -4.08 -18.98 -7.57
N ALA A 132 -4.92 -18.25 -6.85
CA ALA A 132 -4.68 -16.84 -6.55
C ALA A 132 -3.46 -16.66 -5.64
N LEU A 133 -3.33 -17.50 -4.59
CA LEU A 133 -2.15 -17.51 -3.72
C LEU A 133 -0.86 -17.83 -4.50
N SER A 134 -0.88 -18.84 -5.37
CA SER A 134 0.26 -19.15 -6.23
C SER A 134 0.64 -17.99 -7.14
N GLY A 135 -0.34 -17.20 -7.59
CA GLY A 135 -0.08 -15.99 -8.36
C GLY A 135 0.65 -14.92 -7.54
N VAL A 136 0.27 -14.75 -6.27
CA VAL A 136 0.96 -13.81 -5.36
C VAL A 136 2.39 -14.27 -5.09
N MET A 137 2.60 -15.58 -4.83
CA MET A 137 3.95 -16.12 -4.61
C MET A 137 4.86 -15.90 -5.82
N LYS A 138 4.35 -16.11 -7.05
CA LYS A 138 5.11 -15.87 -8.27
C LYS A 138 5.55 -14.41 -8.41
N GLU A 139 4.70 -13.45 -8.04
CA GLU A 139 5.07 -12.05 -8.04
C GLU A 139 6.11 -11.74 -6.95
N LEU A 140 5.99 -12.34 -5.77
CA LEU A 140 7.01 -12.19 -4.72
C LEU A 140 8.38 -12.72 -5.19
N ASP A 141 8.42 -13.89 -5.84
CA ASP A 141 9.66 -14.44 -6.41
C ASP A 141 10.28 -13.48 -7.44
N TYR A 142 9.46 -12.83 -8.27
CA TYR A 142 9.93 -11.81 -9.22
C TYR A 142 10.56 -10.62 -8.51
N PHE A 143 9.94 -10.15 -7.43
CA PHE A 143 10.42 -8.99 -6.69
C PHE A 143 11.65 -9.27 -5.81
N GLU A 144 12.03 -10.53 -5.57
CA GLU A 144 13.22 -10.89 -4.79
C GLU A 144 14.48 -10.21 -5.32
N THR A 145 14.73 -10.29 -6.63
CA THR A 145 15.90 -9.66 -7.26
C THR A 145 15.85 -8.13 -7.14
N ALA A 146 14.68 -7.54 -7.37
CA ALA A 146 14.49 -6.10 -7.25
C ALA A 146 14.67 -5.62 -5.80
N PHE A 147 14.21 -6.43 -4.84
CA PHE A 147 14.36 -6.19 -3.41
C PHE A 147 15.84 -6.21 -2.98
N ILE A 148 16.61 -7.24 -3.35
CA ILE A 148 18.04 -7.33 -3.04
C ILE A 148 18.79 -6.12 -3.58
N ASP A 149 18.48 -5.70 -4.80
CA ASP A 149 19.02 -4.49 -5.41
C ASP A 149 18.66 -3.22 -4.64
N SER A 150 17.44 -3.11 -4.11
CA SER A 150 16.97 -1.94 -3.35
C SER A 150 17.62 -1.84 -1.98
N LEU A 151 17.77 -2.96 -1.25
CA LEU A 151 18.46 -3.02 0.03
C LEU A 151 19.91 -2.55 -0.09
N ASN A 152 20.61 -2.97 -1.15
CA ASN A 152 22.00 -2.58 -1.39
C ASN A 152 22.15 -1.08 -1.68
N ARG A 153 21.10 -0.42 -2.13
CA ARG A 153 21.13 1.00 -2.51
C ARG A 153 20.71 1.94 -1.39
N ARG A 154 20.11 1.47 -0.29
CA ARG A 154 19.50 2.28 0.79
C ARG A 154 18.79 3.52 0.25
N ALA A 155 18.09 3.36 -0.86
CA ALA A 155 17.56 4.47 -1.62
C ALA A 155 16.04 4.54 -1.48
N ALA A 156 15.57 5.59 -0.86
CA ALA A 156 14.22 6.09 -0.86
C ALA A 156 13.14 5.12 -0.33
N ALA A 157 12.56 5.48 0.79
CA ALA A 157 11.49 4.77 1.49
C ALA A 157 10.22 4.48 0.64
N ILE A 158 10.17 4.99 -0.59
CA ILE A 158 8.98 4.95 -1.44
C ILE A 158 8.63 3.53 -1.92
N PHE A 159 9.63 2.66 -2.12
CA PHE A 159 9.37 1.27 -2.49
C PHE A 159 8.72 0.52 -1.33
N GLU A 160 9.29 0.68 -0.14
CA GLU A 160 8.75 0.14 1.11
C GLU A 160 7.32 0.63 1.34
N PHE A 161 7.07 1.92 1.16
CA PHE A 161 5.73 2.50 1.31
C PHE A 161 4.74 1.98 0.28
N SER A 162 5.20 1.60 -0.91
CA SER A 162 4.35 1.09 -1.98
C SER A 162 4.02 -0.40 -1.82
N MET A 163 5.00 -1.21 -1.44
CA MET A 163 4.86 -2.66 -1.42
C MET A 163 4.41 -3.20 -0.05
N PHE A 164 4.96 -2.65 1.05
CA PHE A 164 4.69 -3.16 2.40
C PHE A 164 3.20 -3.19 2.77
N PRO A 165 2.39 -2.13 2.51
CA PRO A 165 0.96 -2.16 2.82
C PRO A 165 0.20 -3.28 2.10
N LEU A 166 0.61 -3.63 0.88
CA LEU A 166 0.03 -4.74 0.13
C LEU A 166 0.41 -6.09 0.72
N ILE A 167 1.67 -6.27 1.13
CA ILE A 167 2.13 -7.47 1.83
C ILE A 167 1.44 -7.59 3.18
N ALA A 168 1.37 -6.52 3.97
CA ALA A 168 0.69 -6.53 5.27
C ALA A 168 -0.80 -6.92 5.15
N LEU A 169 -1.47 -6.50 4.06
CA LEU A 169 -2.83 -6.95 3.77
C LEU A 169 -2.89 -8.46 3.49
N MET A 170 -1.87 -9.05 2.84
CA MET A 170 -1.82 -10.50 2.61
C MET A 170 -1.61 -11.27 3.92
N TYR A 171 -0.72 -10.79 4.81
CA TYR A 171 -0.60 -11.34 6.16
C TYR A 171 -1.92 -11.25 6.94
N ARG A 172 -2.68 -10.16 6.77
CA ARG A 172 -4.01 -10.00 7.35
C ARG A 172 -4.99 -11.06 6.88
N LEU A 173 -4.86 -11.59 5.65
CA LEU A 173 -5.74 -12.66 5.17
C LEU A 173 -5.57 -13.97 5.93
N ASP A 174 -4.38 -14.27 6.48
CA ASP A 174 -4.17 -15.45 7.33
C ASP A 174 -5.04 -15.42 8.59
N SER A 175 -5.32 -14.24 9.16
CA SER A 175 -6.24 -14.11 10.30
C SER A 175 -7.73 -14.23 9.91
N ILE A 176 -8.06 -14.21 8.63
CA ILE A 176 -9.42 -14.37 8.10
C ILE A 176 -9.67 -15.80 7.67
N LYS A 177 -8.66 -16.43 7.10
CA LYS A 177 -8.65 -17.82 6.63
C LYS A 177 -7.41 -18.52 7.18
N ASP A 178 -7.56 -19.18 8.30
CA ASP A 178 -6.46 -19.76 9.11
C ASP A 178 -5.60 -20.78 8.33
N ASP A 179 -6.17 -21.46 7.34
CA ASP A 179 -5.49 -22.43 6.49
C ASP A 179 -4.96 -21.84 5.17
N LEU A 180 -4.99 -20.53 5.00
CA LEU A 180 -4.42 -19.85 3.83
C LEU A 180 -2.89 -20.00 3.79
N ASN A 181 -2.25 -19.94 4.97
CA ASN A 181 -0.82 -20.11 5.16
C ASN A 181 0.05 -19.17 4.29
N PHE A 182 -0.40 -17.94 4.05
CA PHE A 182 0.38 -16.96 3.30
C PHE A 182 1.74 -16.72 3.96
N ALA A 183 1.74 -16.43 5.27
CA ALA A 183 2.96 -16.14 6.02
C ALA A 183 4.00 -17.26 5.92
N ALA A 184 3.55 -18.53 6.05
CA ALA A 184 4.43 -19.70 5.97
C ALA A 184 4.91 -19.99 4.54
N SER A 185 4.13 -19.61 3.52
CA SER A 185 4.42 -19.84 2.11
C SER A 185 5.24 -18.73 1.46
N ALA A 186 5.24 -17.53 2.04
CA ALA A 186 5.98 -16.39 1.51
C ALA A 186 7.50 -16.66 1.46
N PRO A 187 8.22 -16.18 0.45
CA PRO A 187 9.68 -16.28 0.39
C PRO A 187 10.35 -15.74 1.65
N ARG A 188 11.48 -16.34 2.06
CA ARG A 188 12.18 -15.95 3.30
C ARG A 188 12.50 -14.46 3.36
N TRP A 189 12.94 -13.87 2.26
CA TRP A 189 13.22 -12.44 2.18
C TRP A 189 11.97 -11.58 2.53
N CYS A 190 10.78 -12.03 2.10
CA CYS A 190 9.53 -11.32 2.37
C CYS A 190 9.15 -11.42 3.84
N GLN A 191 9.33 -12.59 4.46
CA GLN A 191 9.10 -12.79 5.90
C GLN A 191 10.01 -11.88 6.73
N ASP A 192 11.32 -11.92 6.49
CA ASP A 192 12.32 -11.12 7.21
C ASP A 192 12.07 -9.61 7.02
N TRP A 193 11.68 -9.21 5.81
CA TRP A 193 11.38 -7.83 5.48
C TRP A 193 10.09 -7.33 6.14
N TYR A 194 9.05 -8.18 6.19
CA TYR A 194 7.81 -7.89 6.89
C TYR A 194 8.05 -7.72 8.39
N GLU A 195 8.79 -8.63 9.03
CA GLU A 195 9.15 -8.55 10.44
C GLU A 195 9.92 -7.25 10.73
N TRP A 196 10.94 -6.96 9.92
CA TRP A 196 11.75 -5.76 10.10
C TRP A 196 10.92 -4.47 9.97
N LEU A 197 10.17 -4.29 8.90
CA LEU A 197 9.40 -3.07 8.68
C LEU A 197 8.24 -2.92 9.67
N SER A 198 7.62 -4.02 10.07
CA SER A 198 6.56 -4.00 11.09
C SER A 198 7.06 -3.49 12.45
N ALA A 199 8.34 -3.65 12.74
CA ALA A 199 8.98 -3.15 13.96
C ALA A 199 9.34 -1.65 13.87
N GLU A 200 9.48 -1.11 12.66
CA GLU A 200 9.86 0.29 12.44
C GLU A 200 8.77 1.27 12.92
N LYS A 201 9.19 2.34 13.61
CA LYS A 201 8.29 3.30 14.24
C LYS A 201 7.24 3.87 13.28
N ILE A 202 7.64 4.19 12.04
CA ILE A 202 6.75 4.83 11.06
C ILE A 202 5.62 3.88 10.62
N PHE A 203 5.91 2.60 10.45
CA PHE A 203 4.89 1.60 10.09
C PHE A 203 3.97 1.33 11.29
N ARG A 204 4.52 1.23 12.49
CA ARG A 204 3.72 1.04 13.71
C ARG A 204 2.79 2.20 14.01
N SER A 205 3.24 3.44 13.83
CA SER A 205 2.42 4.64 14.09
C SER A 205 1.28 4.83 13.10
N THR A 206 1.41 4.26 11.90
CA THR A 206 0.39 4.29 10.84
C THR A 206 -0.38 2.98 10.68
N TRP A 207 -0.14 2.00 11.56
CA TRP A 207 -0.80 0.70 11.49
C TRP A 207 -2.33 0.85 11.56
N PRO A 208 -3.09 0.14 10.71
CA PRO A 208 -4.54 0.20 10.77
C PRO A 208 -5.06 -0.25 12.13
N SER A 209 -5.77 0.62 12.84
CA SER A 209 -6.17 0.42 14.24
C SER A 209 -7.07 -0.80 14.49
N HIS A 210 -7.71 -1.31 13.44
CA HIS A 210 -8.59 -2.49 13.48
C HIS A 210 -7.87 -3.79 13.05
N TRP A 211 -6.56 -3.73 12.80
CA TRP A 211 -5.72 -4.90 12.56
C TRP A 211 -4.92 -5.22 13.82
N GLU A 212 -4.73 -6.51 14.10
CA GLU A 212 -3.79 -6.92 15.12
C GLU A 212 -2.37 -6.53 14.73
N LEU A 213 -1.59 -6.05 15.70
CA LEU A 213 -0.17 -5.80 15.50
C LEU A 213 0.56 -7.14 15.36
N PRO A 214 1.57 -7.25 14.47
CA PRO A 214 2.38 -8.45 14.35
C PRO A 214 3.25 -8.69 15.57
#